data_13d33634ac5281979b9c3eabd80e54e9
#
_entry.id   13d33634ac5281979b9c3eabd80e54e9
#
_cell.length_a   1.000
_cell.length_b   1.000
_cell.length_c   1.000
_cell.angle_alpha   90.00
_cell.angle_beta   90.00
_cell.angle_gamma   90.00
#
_symmetry.space_group_name_H-M   'P 1'
#
loop_
_entity.id
_entity.type
_entity.pdbx_description
1 polymer ?
#
loop_
_entity_poly.entity_id
_entity_poly.type
_entity_poly.pdbx_seq_one_letter_code
_entity_poly.pdbx_strand_id
1 'polypeptide(L)'
;MTNQIPFWHPAEYVRRLPLLRKRAAIIEAVRQFFVSRDFLEVETPILQISPGLEPHLKAFQPSLVEPFGQDDRTMYLHTSPEFTMKKLLAAGLPRIFQMARVFRNEERSKHHHPEFIMLEWYRANCDY
;
A
#
# COMPACT_ATOMS: atom_id res chain seq x y z
N MET A 1 -17.20 -8.35 27.06
CA MET A 1 -16.74 -7.17 26.27
C MET A 1 -15.44 -6.73 26.89
N THR A 2 -14.31 -6.91 26.20
CA THR A 2 -13.02 -6.46 26.69
C THR A 2 -13.01 -4.93 26.67
N ASN A 3 -12.88 -4.35 27.84
CA ASN A 3 -12.80 -2.90 28.05
C ASN A 3 -11.42 -2.41 27.55
N GLN A 4 -11.19 -2.52 26.23
CA GLN A 4 -9.94 -2.06 25.62
C GLN A 4 -9.97 -0.53 25.57
N ILE A 5 -9.00 0.07 26.24
CA ILE A 5 -8.77 1.51 26.17
C ILE A 5 -8.50 1.88 24.71
N PRO A 6 -9.22 2.86 24.12
CA PRO A 6 -9.03 3.24 22.72
C PRO A 6 -7.59 3.73 22.47
N PHE A 7 -7.07 3.52 21.27
CA PHE A 7 -5.68 3.87 20.92
C PHE A 7 -5.36 5.37 21.03
N TRP A 8 -6.38 6.23 20.98
CA TRP A 8 -6.25 7.70 21.15
C TRP A 8 -6.32 8.15 22.62
N HIS A 9 -6.55 7.23 23.56
CA HIS A 9 -6.52 7.60 24.98
C HIS A 9 -5.11 8.05 25.38
N PRO A 10 -4.95 9.14 26.16
CA PRO A 10 -3.64 9.70 26.48
C PRO A 10 -2.64 8.68 27.03
N ALA A 11 -3.05 7.79 27.92
CA ALA A 11 -2.18 6.76 28.47
C ALA A 11 -1.67 5.77 27.40
N GLU A 12 -2.54 5.35 26.47
CA GLU A 12 -2.16 4.49 25.34
C GLU A 12 -1.27 5.23 24.34
N TYR A 13 -1.54 6.50 24.09
CA TYR A 13 -0.72 7.33 23.22
C TYR A 13 0.71 7.45 23.73
N VAL A 14 0.90 7.76 25.02
CA VAL A 14 2.24 7.84 25.63
C VAL A 14 3.01 6.54 25.45
N ARG A 15 2.39 5.40 25.65
CA ARG A 15 2.98 4.08 25.47
C ARG A 15 3.37 3.82 23.99
N ARG A 16 2.58 4.30 23.05
CA ARG A 16 2.77 4.08 21.59
C ARG A 16 3.74 5.09 20.95
N LEU A 17 3.89 6.26 21.53
CA LEU A 17 4.67 7.35 20.93
C LEU A 17 6.11 6.95 20.52
N PRO A 18 6.88 6.19 21.30
CA PRO A 18 8.21 5.74 20.88
C PRO A 18 8.17 4.87 19.61
N LEU A 19 7.16 4.00 19.47
CA LEU A 19 6.98 3.16 18.30
C LEU A 19 6.59 3.98 17.06
N LEU A 20 5.73 4.99 17.24
CA LEU A 20 5.33 5.88 16.15
C LEU A 20 6.53 6.69 15.64
N ARG A 21 7.37 7.22 16.55
CA ARG A 21 8.61 7.92 16.19
C ARG A 21 9.60 7.01 15.47
N LYS A 22 9.78 5.79 15.97
CA LYS A 22 10.65 4.79 15.33
C LYS A 22 10.16 4.43 13.94
N ARG A 23 8.86 4.23 13.77
CA ARG A 23 8.25 3.97 12.46
C ARG A 23 8.48 5.13 11.49
N ALA A 24 8.29 6.38 11.93
CA ALA A 24 8.54 7.55 11.10
C ALA A 24 10.01 7.61 10.65
N ALA A 25 10.95 7.38 11.56
CA ALA A 25 12.36 7.35 11.24
C ALA A 25 12.74 6.24 10.24
N ILE A 26 12.14 5.05 10.36
CA ILE A 26 12.33 3.95 9.41
C ILE A 26 11.81 4.35 8.01
N ILE A 27 10.63 4.94 7.92
CA ILE A 27 10.03 5.39 6.65
C ILE A 27 10.95 6.41 5.98
N GLU A 28 11.46 7.37 6.75
CA GLU A 28 12.40 8.37 6.23
C GLU A 28 13.71 7.74 5.75
N ALA A 29 14.29 6.82 6.52
CA ALA A 29 15.50 6.11 6.12
C ALA A 29 15.31 5.30 4.82
N VAL A 30 14.15 4.67 4.64
CA VAL A 30 13.80 3.97 3.40
C VAL A 30 13.73 4.93 2.22
N ARG A 31 13.09 6.09 2.37
CA ARG A 31 13.07 7.12 1.32
C ARG A 31 14.46 7.57 0.93
N GLN A 32 15.28 7.94 1.91
CA GLN A 32 16.65 8.38 1.67
C GLN A 32 17.49 7.29 0.97
N PHE A 33 17.31 6.03 1.33
CA PHE A 33 17.99 4.91 0.68
C PHE A 33 17.68 4.85 -0.82
N PHE A 34 16.43 4.99 -1.23
CA PHE A 34 16.03 4.93 -2.65
C PHE A 34 16.37 6.23 -3.39
N VAL A 35 16.07 7.38 -2.82
CA VAL A 35 16.35 8.69 -3.44
C VAL A 35 17.86 8.87 -3.69
N SER A 36 18.71 8.49 -2.74
CA SER A 36 20.17 8.56 -2.90
C SER A 36 20.74 7.62 -3.99
N ARG A 37 19.89 6.75 -4.55
CA ARG A 37 20.21 5.80 -5.63
C ARG A 37 19.45 6.10 -6.91
N ASP A 38 18.99 7.34 -7.08
CA ASP A 38 18.26 7.84 -8.24
C ASP A 38 16.93 7.10 -8.51
N PHE A 39 16.26 6.59 -7.45
CA PHE A 39 14.90 6.09 -7.59
C PHE A 39 13.90 7.23 -7.37
N LEU A 40 12.91 7.30 -8.22
CA LEU A 40 11.77 8.20 -8.08
C LEU A 40 10.70 7.55 -7.17
N GLU A 41 10.29 8.22 -6.11
CA GLU A 41 9.10 7.83 -5.36
C GLU A 41 7.85 8.11 -6.20
N VAL A 42 7.01 7.12 -6.38
CA VAL A 42 5.77 7.24 -7.15
C VAL A 42 4.56 6.92 -6.27
N GLU A 43 3.41 7.45 -6.64
CA GLU A 43 2.12 7.07 -6.08
C GLU A 43 1.21 6.59 -7.22
N THR A 44 0.62 5.43 -7.02
CA THR A 44 -0.31 4.83 -7.98
C THR A 44 -1.69 4.69 -7.36
N PRO A 45 -2.77 4.77 -8.17
CA PRO A 45 -4.13 4.63 -7.65
C PRO A 45 -4.34 3.30 -6.92
N ILE A 46 -4.95 3.38 -5.76
CA ILE A 46 -5.32 2.21 -4.94
C ILE A 46 -6.52 1.49 -5.54
N LEU A 47 -7.50 2.26 -6.03
CA LEU A 47 -8.72 1.74 -6.62
C LEU A 47 -8.46 1.34 -8.08
N GLN A 48 -8.65 0.06 -8.40
CA GLN A 48 -8.27 -0.53 -9.66
C GLN A 48 -9.42 -1.32 -10.27
N ILE A 49 -9.41 -1.49 -11.61
CA ILE A 49 -10.32 -2.39 -12.33
C ILE A 49 -9.95 -3.87 -12.16
N SER A 50 -8.71 -4.15 -11.73
CA SER A 50 -8.20 -5.50 -11.43
C SER A 50 -7.25 -5.43 -10.24
N PRO A 51 -7.37 -6.33 -9.25
CA PRO A 51 -6.59 -6.27 -8.02
C PRO A 51 -5.16 -6.79 -8.15
N GLY A 52 -4.92 -7.69 -9.11
CA GLY A 52 -3.70 -8.48 -9.26
C GLY A 52 -4.00 -9.82 -9.93
N LEU A 53 -2.96 -10.59 -10.23
CA LEU A 53 -3.08 -11.92 -10.85
C LEU A 53 -2.85 -13.07 -9.87
N GLU A 54 -2.47 -12.78 -8.62
CA GLU A 54 -2.21 -13.84 -7.63
C GLU A 54 -3.52 -14.51 -7.19
N PRO A 55 -3.75 -15.78 -7.58
CA PRO A 55 -5.04 -16.44 -7.34
C PRO A 55 -5.34 -16.68 -5.85
N HIS A 56 -4.31 -16.65 -5.02
CA HIS A 56 -4.42 -16.87 -3.57
C HIS A 56 -4.67 -15.58 -2.77
N LEU A 57 -4.49 -14.41 -3.38
CA LEU A 57 -4.74 -13.14 -2.71
C LEU A 57 -6.16 -12.67 -2.98
N LYS A 58 -6.93 -12.50 -1.92
CA LYS A 58 -8.31 -11.99 -2.00
C LYS A 58 -8.31 -10.47 -1.88
N ALA A 59 -8.86 -9.79 -2.86
CA ALA A 59 -9.03 -8.34 -2.84
C ALA A 59 -10.35 -7.93 -2.17
N PHE A 60 -10.38 -6.73 -1.61
CA PHE A 60 -11.63 -6.04 -1.31
C PHE A 60 -12.24 -5.51 -2.60
N GLN A 61 -13.55 -5.62 -2.72
CA GLN A 61 -14.30 -5.34 -3.93
C GLN A 61 -15.39 -4.29 -3.66
N PRO A 62 -15.03 -2.99 -3.59
CA PRO A 62 -16.00 -1.92 -3.48
C PRO A 62 -16.74 -1.69 -4.81
N SER A 63 -17.96 -1.18 -4.72
CA SER A 63 -18.69 -0.65 -5.85
C SER A 63 -18.37 0.83 -6.04
N LEU A 64 -18.07 1.24 -7.26
CA LEU A 64 -18.04 2.63 -7.65
C LEU A 64 -19.45 3.01 -8.13
N VAL A 65 -20.09 3.90 -7.37
CA VAL A 65 -21.40 4.44 -7.74
C VAL A 65 -21.18 5.59 -8.71
N GLU A 66 -21.64 5.42 -9.94
CA GLU A 66 -21.51 6.42 -10.98
C GLU A 66 -22.59 7.51 -10.85
N PRO A 67 -22.26 8.79 -11.09
CA PRO A 67 -23.25 9.85 -11.06
C PRO A 67 -24.21 9.77 -12.27
N PHE A 68 -25.37 10.39 -12.12
CA PHE A 68 -26.36 10.58 -13.19
C PHE A 68 -26.96 9.29 -13.77
N GLY A 69 -27.04 8.22 -12.96
CA GLY A 69 -27.75 6.99 -13.34
C GLY A 69 -27.01 6.11 -14.33
N GLN A 70 -25.70 6.24 -14.43
CA GLN A 70 -24.84 5.25 -15.10
C GLN A 70 -24.72 3.98 -14.26
N ASP A 71 -24.41 2.87 -14.93
CA ASP A 71 -24.22 1.59 -14.23
C ASP A 71 -23.05 1.63 -13.25
N ASP A 72 -23.26 1.11 -12.05
CA ASP A 72 -22.23 0.94 -11.05
C ASP A 72 -21.10 0.04 -11.56
N ARG A 73 -19.87 0.37 -11.21
CA ARG A 73 -18.71 -0.42 -11.58
C ARG A 73 -18.14 -1.15 -10.38
N THR A 74 -17.85 -2.43 -10.56
CA THR A 74 -17.04 -3.17 -9.63
C THR A 74 -15.58 -2.73 -9.73
N MET A 75 -15.05 -2.31 -8.60
CA MET A 75 -13.64 -1.92 -8.46
C MET A 75 -12.97 -2.80 -7.42
N TYR A 76 -11.65 -2.70 -7.34
CA TYR A 76 -10.86 -3.46 -6.38
C TYR A 76 -9.87 -2.55 -5.66
N LEU A 77 -9.71 -2.75 -4.36
CA LEU A 77 -8.55 -2.20 -3.65
C LEU A 77 -7.35 -3.11 -3.97
N HIS A 78 -6.28 -2.52 -4.46
CA HIS A 78 -5.12 -3.29 -4.92
C HIS A 78 -4.46 -4.08 -3.77
N THR A 79 -4.04 -5.30 -4.06
CA THR A 79 -3.30 -6.18 -3.15
C THR A 79 -1.80 -5.91 -3.18
N SER A 80 -1.34 -5.22 -4.22
CA SER A 80 0.01 -4.72 -4.48
C SER A 80 -0.06 -3.58 -5.51
N PRO A 81 0.87 -2.63 -5.56
CA PRO A 81 0.96 -1.61 -6.60
C PRO A 81 1.56 -2.11 -7.91
N GLU A 82 1.96 -3.39 -8.00
CA GLU A 82 2.74 -3.99 -9.09
C GLU A 82 2.25 -3.60 -10.49
N PHE A 83 0.97 -3.84 -10.79
CA PHE A 83 0.45 -3.60 -12.14
C PHE A 83 0.55 -2.15 -12.58
N THR A 84 0.29 -1.24 -11.66
CA THR A 84 0.32 0.18 -11.96
C THR A 84 1.77 0.70 -12.03
N MET A 85 2.64 0.21 -11.16
CA MET A 85 4.07 0.53 -11.22
C MET A 85 4.71 -0.01 -12.51
N LYS A 86 4.34 -1.22 -12.97
CA LYS A 86 4.81 -1.76 -14.25
C LYS A 86 4.35 -0.94 -15.46
N LYS A 87 3.19 -0.30 -15.40
CA LYS A 87 2.77 0.66 -16.43
C LYS A 87 3.68 1.90 -16.48
N LEU A 88 4.14 2.37 -15.32
CA LEU A 88 5.09 3.48 -15.25
C LEU A 88 6.47 3.08 -15.82
N LEU A 89 6.92 1.83 -15.58
CA LEU A 89 8.12 1.31 -16.23
C LEU A 89 7.98 1.27 -17.76
N ALA A 90 6.84 0.76 -18.24
CA ALA A 90 6.54 0.74 -19.68
C ALA A 90 6.46 2.14 -20.30
N ALA A 91 6.05 3.14 -19.51
CA ALA A 91 6.05 4.55 -19.91
C ALA A 91 7.45 5.20 -19.90
N GLY A 92 8.50 4.47 -19.48
CA GLY A 92 9.88 4.92 -19.56
C GLY A 92 10.53 5.36 -18.24
N LEU A 93 9.91 5.13 -17.08
CA LEU A 93 10.52 5.40 -15.77
C LEU A 93 11.42 4.23 -15.36
N PRO A 94 12.75 4.33 -15.40
CA PRO A 94 13.63 3.16 -15.26
C PRO A 94 13.88 2.74 -13.81
N ARG A 95 13.67 3.63 -12.84
CA ARG A 95 13.92 3.39 -11.41
C ARG A 95 12.84 4.05 -10.59
N ILE A 96 11.95 3.24 -10.01
CA ILE A 96 10.82 3.72 -9.22
C ILE A 96 10.68 2.91 -7.94
N PHE A 97 10.19 3.54 -6.89
CA PHE A 97 9.75 2.86 -5.67
C PHE A 97 8.46 3.48 -5.13
N GLN A 98 7.74 2.71 -4.35
CA GLN A 98 6.52 3.15 -3.70
C GLN A 98 6.38 2.50 -2.33
N MET A 99 5.98 3.26 -1.35
CA MET A 99 5.45 2.74 -0.08
C MET A 99 3.92 2.80 -0.16
N ALA A 100 3.33 1.77 -0.75
CA ALA A 100 1.91 1.69 -1.01
C ALA A 100 1.12 1.18 0.18
N ARG A 101 -0.04 1.77 0.43
CA ARG A 101 -1.06 1.16 1.26
C ARG A 101 -1.79 0.10 0.44
N VAL A 102 -1.76 -1.14 0.93
CA VAL A 102 -2.33 -2.30 0.22
C VAL A 102 -3.33 -3.03 1.10
N PHE A 103 -4.21 -3.78 0.45
CA PHE A 103 -5.37 -4.39 1.08
C PHE A 103 -5.49 -5.85 0.67
N ARG A 104 -5.54 -6.76 1.65
CA ARG A 104 -5.77 -8.18 1.40
C ARG A 104 -6.91 -8.66 2.27
N ASN A 105 -7.95 -9.16 1.64
CA ASN A 105 -9.09 -9.73 2.32
C ASN A 105 -8.76 -11.16 2.78
N GLU A 106 -9.48 -11.66 3.78
CA GLU A 106 -9.29 -13.00 4.36
C GLU A 106 -7.92 -13.23 5.05
N GLU A 107 -7.02 -12.25 5.01
CA GLU A 107 -5.72 -12.29 5.71
C GLU A 107 -5.81 -11.55 7.06
N ARG A 108 -6.22 -12.24 8.11
CA ARG A 108 -6.25 -11.68 9.47
C ARG A 108 -5.70 -12.66 10.49
N SER A 109 -4.57 -12.33 11.07
CA SER A 109 -3.92 -13.12 12.10
C SER A 109 -3.17 -12.23 13.10
N LYS A 110 -2.42 -12.83 14.01
CA LYS A 110 -1.55 -12.10 14.94
C LYS A 110 -0.52 -11.19 14.22
N HIS A 111 -0.08 -11.59 13.03
CA HIS A 111 0.97 -10.90 12.27
C HIS A 111 0.47 -10.29 10.95
N HIS A 112 -0.77 -10.56 10.56
CA HIS A 112 -1.35 -10.05 9.33
C HIS A 112 -2.53 -9.14 9.63
N HIS A 113 -2.52 -7.98 9.04
CA HIS A 113 -3.60 -7.02 9.05
C HIS A 113 -4.14 -6.84 7.63
N PRO A 114 -5.45 -6.73 7.42
CA PRO A 114 -6.02 -6.60 6.08
C PRO A 114 -5.60 -5.33 5.34
N GLU A 115 -5.08 -4.35 6.05
CA GLU A 115 -4.51 -3.12 5.51
C GLU A 115 -3.10 -2.94 6.08
N PHE A 116 -2.10 -2.77 5.20
CA PHE A 116 -0.71 -2.56 5.61
C PHE A 116 0.05 -1.72 4.58
N ILE A 117 1.29 -1.36 4.87
CA ILE A 117 2.16 -0.67 3.93
C ILE A 117 3.14 -1.67 3.34
N MET A 118 3.18 -1.71 2.02
CA MET A 118 4.12 -2.49 1.22
C MET A 118 5.15 -1.56 0.59
N LEU A 119 6.41 -1.92 0.70
CA LEU A 119 7.48 -1.30 -0.08
C LEU A 119 7.70 -2.14 -1.33
N GLU A 120 7.60 -1.50 -2.48
CA GLU A 120 7.86 -2.11 -3.77
C GLU A 120 8.74 -1.21 -4.61
N TRP A 121 9.68 -1.79 -5.36
CA TRP A 121 10.59 -1.02 -6.22
C TRP A 121 10.94 -1.81 -7.47
N TYR A 122 11.28 -1.08 -8.51
CA TYR A 122 11.69 -1.63 -9.80
C TYR A 122 12.88 -0.87 -10.36
N ARG A 123 13.77 -1.62 -10.97
CA ARG A 123 14.89 -1.09 -11.75
C ARG A 123 14.91 -1.80 -13.11
N ALA A 124 14.64 -1.04 -14.16
CA ALA A 124 14.68 -1.56 -15.53
C ALA A 124 16.12 -1.64 -16.07
N ASN A 125 16.32 -2.43 -17.11
CA ASN A 125 17.57 -2.57 -17.86
C ASN A 125 18.77 -3.02 -17.01
N CYS A 126 18.57 -3.89 -16.06
CA CYS A 126 19.63 -4.51 -15.26
C CYS A 126 19.28 -5.97 -14.94
N ASP A 127 20.30 -6.79 -14.80
CA ASP A 127 20.19 -8.13 -14.23
C ASP A 127 20.04 -8.07 -12.69
N TYR A 128 19.77 -9.21 -12.08
CA TYR A 128 19.62 -9.37 -10.62
C TYR A 128 20.89 -9.03 -9.87
#